data_a2a6f90aade64f2c49280c28571a4c02
#
_entry.id   a2a6f90aade64f2c49280c28571a4c02
#
_cell.length_a   1.000
_cell.length_b   1.000
_cell.length_c   1.000
_cell.angle_alpha   90.00
_cell.angle_beta   90.00
_cell.angle_gamma   90.00
#
_symmetry.space_group_name_H-M   'P 1'
#
loop_
_entity.id
_entity.type
_entity.pdbx_description
1 polymer ?
#
loop_
_entity_poly.entity_id
_entity_poly.type
_entity_poly.pdbx_seq_one_letter_code
_entity_poly.pdbx_strand_id
1 'polypeptide(L)'
;IIFSLLWIPALVFGKPSYQPTEQNLQSRKWFQDSRFGLFIHWGAYSVLEKGEWVLEKSKLSLEDYENLAVSKFNPTKFDPAAWVALAKYAGMKYITITSRHHDGFAT
;
A
#
# COMPACT_ATOMS: atom_id res chain seq x y z
N ILE A 1 -45.86 -33.75 -31.65
CA ILE A 1 -45.54 -33.07 -30.37
C ILE A 1 -44.48 -32.04 -30.69
N ILE A 2 -44.87 -30.75 -30.73
CA ILE A 2 -43.96 -29.63 -31.01
C ILE A 2 -43.50 -29.08 -29.65
N PHE A 3 -42.21 -29.24 -29.31
CA PHE A 3 -41.60 -28.58 -28.14
C PHE A 3 -41.21 -27.16 -28.51
N SER A 4 -41.97 -26.18 -28.00
CA SER A 4 -41.63 -24.78 -28.09
C SER A 4 -40.59 -24.43 -27.02
N LEU A 5 -39.32 -24.18 -27.39
CA LEU A 5 -38.30 -23.70 -26.50
C LEU A 5 -38.56 -22.21 -26.19
N LEU A 6 -39.03 -21.92 -24.99
CA LEU A 6 -39.13 -20.55 -24.47
C LEU A 6 -37.72 -20.03 -24.16
N TRP A 7 -37.26 -19.11 -25.00
CA TRP A 7 -36.00 -18.37 -24.77
C TRP A 7 -36.26 -17.27 -23.75
N ILE A 8 -35.80 -17.44 -22.51
CA ILE A 8 -35.86 -16.39 -21.49
C ILE A 8 -34.57 -15.57 -21.60
N PRO A 9 -34.64 -14.29 -22.01
CA PRO A 9 -33.43 -13.45 -22.01
C PRO A 9 -32.96 -13.21 -20.58
N ALA A 10 -31.75 -13.65 -20.26
CA ALA A 10 -31.10 -13.33 -19.01
C ALA A 10 -30.82 -11.82 -18.99
N LEU A 11 -31.52 -11.08 -18.11
CA LEU A 11 -31.21 -9.69 -17.82
C LEU A 11 -29.87 -9.64 -17.09
N VAL A 12 -28.79 -9.30 -17.77
CA VAL A 12 -27.49 -9.04 -17.19
C VAL A 12 -27.57 -7.66 -16.53
N PHE A 13 -27.82 -7.62 -15.24
CA PHE A 13 -27.66 -6.40 -14.45
C PHE A 13 -26.16 -6.08 -14.36
N GLY A 14 -25.70 -5.15 -15.17
CA GLY A 14 -24.35 -4.59 -15.01
C GLY A 14 -24.20 -3.99 -13.61
N LYS A 15 -23.03 -4.21 -12.96
CA LYS A 15 -22.73 -3.53 -11.70
C LYS A 15 -22.83 -2.01 -11.91
N PRO A 16 -23.46 -1.26 -11.01
CA PRO A 16 -23.51 0.20 -11.14
C PRO A 16 -22.08 0.74 -11.26
N SER A 17 -21.83 1.58 -12.27
CA SER A 17 -20.52 2.21 -12.44
C SER A 17 -20.23 3.08 -11.22
N TYR A 18 -19.01 2.96 -10.69
CA TYR A 18 -18.58 3.80 -9.58
C TYR A 18 -18.65 5.28 -9.98
N GLN A 19 -19.38 6.06 -9.19
CA GLN A 19 -19.43 7.51 -9.32
C GLN A 19 -18.69 8.14 -8.12
N PRO A 20 -17.61 8.89 -8.34
CA PRO A 20 -16.90 9.54 -7.26
C PRO A 20 -17.75 10.64 -6.63
N THR A 21 -17.68 10.77 -5.31
CA THR A 21 -18.27 11.91 -4.60
C THR A 21 -17.50 13.19 -4.91
N GLU A 22 -18.12 14.35 -4.69
CA GLU A 22 -17.43 15.64 -4.81
C GLU A 22 -16.16 15.72 -3.94
N GLN A 23 -16.21 15.20 -2.72
CA GLN A 23 -15.05 15.11 -1.83
C GLN A 23 -13.93 14.25 -2.42
N ASN A 24 -14.27 13.13 -3.07
CA ASN A 24 -13.25 12.32 -3.76
C ASN A 24 -12.61 13.07 -4.93
N LEU A 25 -13.40 13.82 -5.70
CA LEU A 25 -12.89 14.62 -6.81
C LEU A 25 -11.93 15.70 -6.32
N GLN A 26 -12.28 16.41 -5.26
CA GLN A 26 -11.42 17.41 -4.63
C GLN A 26 -10.13 16.79 -4.08
N SER A 27 -10.20 15.64 -3.41
CA SER A 27 -9.02 14.94 -2.91
C SER A 27 -8.09 14.48 -4.02
N ARG A 28 -8.65 13.98 -5.12
CA ARG A 28 -7.87 13.57 -6.30
C ARG A 28 -7.19 14.77 -6.95
N LYS A 29 -7.92 15.88 -7.08
CA LYS A 29 -7.36 17.13 -7.62
C LYS A 29 -6.22 17.63 -6.74
N TRP A 30 -6.42 17.67 -5.43
CA TRP A 30 -5.36 18.05 -4.48
C TRP A 30 -4.11 17.17 -4.65
N PHE A 31 -4.29 15.84 -4.75
CA PHE A 31 -3.16 14.92 -4.94
C PHE A 31 -2.45 15.15 -6.28
N GLN A 32 -3.20 15.38 -7.37
CA GLN A 32 -2.64 15.69 -8.67
C GLN A 32 -1.83 17.00 -8.69
N ASP A 33 -2.28 18.00 -7.93
CA ASP A 33 -1.60 19.29 -7.82
C ASP A 33 -0.38 19.22 -6.88
N SER A 34 -0.36 18.27 -5.96
CA SER A 34 0.66 18.11 -4.90
C SER A 34 1.93 17.39 -5.35
N ARG A 35 2.35 17.51 -6.56
CA ARG A 35 3.37 16.78 -7.35
C ARG A 35 4.65 16.33 -6.64
N PHE A 36 4.92 16.76 -5.41
CA PHE A 36 6.11 16.44 -4.65
C PHE A 36 5.75 15.88 -3.28
N GLY A 37 6.08 14.62 -3.07
CA GLY A 37 5.83 13.89 -1.83
C GLY A 37 6.97 12.95 -1.47
N LEU A 38 6.98 12.46 -0.23
CA LEU A 38 7.91 11.47 0.27
C LEU A 38 7.25 10.09 0.23
N PHE A 39 7.94 9.11 -0.33
CA PHE A 39 7.55 7.71 -0.24
C PHE A 39 8.56 6.96 0.63
N ILE A 40 8.08 6.29 1.68
CA ILE A 40 8.92 5.58 2.65
C ILE A 40 8.58 4.10 2.60
N HIS A 41 9.56 3.28 2.21
CA HIS A 41 9.55 1.84 2.45
C HIS A 41 10.22 1.56 3.79
N TRP A 42 9.46 1.07 4.76
CA TRP A 42 9.96 0.82 6.10
C TRP A 42 9.18 -0.30 6.78
N GLY A 43 9.89 -1.27 7.34
CA GLY A 43 9.33 -2.46 7.96
C GLY A 43 10.44 -3.39 8.44
N ALA A 44 10.11 -4.63 8.82
CA ALA A 44 11.06 -5.62 9.29
C ALA A 44 12.26 -5.83 8.34
N TYR A 45 12.03 -5.79 7.02
CA TYR A 45 13.10 -5.90 6.01
C TYR A 45 14.19 -4.82 6.14
N SER A 46 13.88 -3.68 6.75
CA SER A 46 14.87 -2.61 6.97
C SER A 46 16.01 -3.02 7.91
N VAL A 47 15.77 -4.00 8.78
CA VAL A 47 16.78 -4.57 9.68
C VAL A 47 17.93 -5.22 8.90
N LEU A 48 17.61 -5.80 7.74
CA LEU A 48 18.59 -6.52 6.93
C LEU A 48 19.37 -5.63 5.95
N GLU A 49 18.98 -4.35 5.79
CA GLU A 49 19.64 -3.37 4.93
C GLU A 49 19.82 -3.80 3.46
N LYS A 50 18.97 -4.72 2.98
CA LYS A 50 19.02 -5.31 1.62
C LYS A 50 17.81 -4.98 0.74
N GLY A 51 17.03 -4.00 1.18
CA GLY A 51 15.82 -3.55 0.49
C GLY A 51 14.57 -4.38 0.84
N GLU A 52 13.43 -3.87 0.42
CA GLU A 52 12.12 -4.39 0.78
C GLU A 52 11.78 -5.76 0.18
N TRP A 53 12.51 -6.19 -0.84
CA TRP A 53 12.36 -7.49 -1.50
C TRP A 53 13.29 -8.58 -0.95
N VAL A 54 13.97 -8.34 0.18
CA VAL A 54 15.02 -9.23 0.69
C VAL A 54 14.52 -10.64 0.97
N LEU A 55 13.31 -10.82 1.49
CA LEU A 55 12.73 -12.14 1.78
C LEU A 55 12.69 -13.00 0.52
N GLU A 56 12.16 -12.48 -0.58
CA GLU A 56 12.01 -13.19 -1.84
C GLU A 56 13.35 -13.35 -2.57
N LYS A 57 14.09 -12.24 -2.74
CA LYS A 57 15.35 -12.25 -3.50
C LYS A 57 16.44 -13.10 -2.86
N SER A 58 16.49 -13.16 -1.53
CA SER A 58 17.45 -13.99 -0.79
C SER A 58 16.95 -15.41 -0.55
N LYS A 59 15.72 -15.74 -0.96
CA LYS A 59 15.08 -17.05 -0.76
C LYS A 59 15.12 -17.50 0.71
N LEU A 60 14.96 -16.56 1.63
CA LEU A 60 14.91 -16.85 3.05
C LEU A 60 13.65 -17.67 3.37
N SER A 61 13.77 -18.63 4.30
CA SER A 61 12.61 -19.25 4.90
C SER A 61 11.85 -18.21 5.76
N LEU A 62 10.56 -18.43 6.01
CA LEU A 62 9.79 -17.56 6.91
C LEU A 62 10.37 -17.58 8.34
N GLU A 63 10.86 -18.74 8.79
CA GLU A 63 11.50 -18.90 10.10
C GLU A 63 12.81 -18.08 10.19
N ASP A 64 13.65 -18.14 9.16
CA ASP A 64 14.87 -17.31 9.11
C ASP A 64 14.53 -15.82 9.08
N TYR A 65 13.52 -15.43 8.31
CA TYR A 65 13.10 -14.04 8.22
C TYR A 65 12.56 -13.53 9.57
N GLU A 66 11.74 -14.34 10.27
CA GLU A 66 11.27 -14.04 11.62
C GLU A 66 12.44 -13.80 12.58
N ASN A 67 13.43 -14.68 12.58
CA ASN A 67 14.57 -14.62 13.48
C ASN A 67 15.56 -13.49 13.13
N LEU A 68 15.76 -13.20 11.86
CA LEU A 68 16.77 -12.24 11.40
C LEU A 68 16.23 -10.80 11.29
N ALA A 69 14.95 -10.64 11.03
CA ALA A 69 14.34 -9.34 10.74
C ALA A 69 13.20 -8.99 11.71
N VAL A 70 12.13 -9.79 11.76
CA VAL A 70 10.91 -9.43 12.50
C VAL A 70 11.16 -9.30 13.99
N SER A 71 11.79 -10.31 14.63
CA SER A 71 12.11 -10.29 16.06
C SER A 71 13.07 -9.18 16.47
N LYS A 72 13.81 -8.61 15.52
CA LYS A 72 14.80 -7.54 15.75
C LYS A 72 14.28 -6.16 15.38
N PHE A 73 13.11 -6.07 14.75
CA PHE A 73 12.52 -4.79 14.39
C PHE A 73 12.00 -4.07 15.64
N ASN A 74 12.82 -3.20 16.18
CA ASN A 74 12.50 -2.39 17.36
C ASN A 74 12.94 -0.93 17.16
N PRO A 75 12.14 -0.09 16.48
CA PRO A 75 12.51 1.26 16.09
C PRO A 75 12.39 2.27 17.25
N THR A 76 13.17 2.12 18.30
CA THR A 76 13.12 2.97 19.51
C THR A 76 13.44 4.45 19.26
N LYS A 77 14.04 4.79 18.12
CA LYS A 77 14.37 6.17 17.73
C LYS A 77 13.39 6.75 16.71
N PHE A 78 12.26 6.08 16.49
CA PHE A 78 11.27 6.58 15.56
C PHE A 78 10.63 7.86 16.09
N ASP A 79 10.78 8.96 15.34
CA ASP A 79 10.20 10.26 15.65
C ASP A 79 9.37 10.74 14.43
N PRO A 80 8.06 10.50 14.43
CA PRO A 80 7.20 10.90 13.32
C PRO A 80 7.12 12.42 13.17
N ALA A 81 7.26 13.19 14.24
CA ALA A 81 7.25 14.65 14.17
C ALA A 81 8.48 15.18 13.43
N ALA A 82 9.66 14.63 13.70
CA ALA A 82 10.89 14.96 12.99
C ALA A 82 10.80 14.61 11.50
N TRP A 83 10.21 13.45 11.15
CA TRP A 83 10.02 13.05 9.75
C TRP A 83 9.09 14.01 9.00
N VAL A 84 7.97 14.39 9.63
CA VAL A 84 7.03 15.35 9.04
C VAL A 84 7.68 16.73 8.90
N ALA A 85 8.43 17.19 9.91
CA ALA A 85 9.13 18.47 9.87
C ALA A 85 10.15 18.51 8.73
N LEU A 86 10.93 17.45 8.53
CA LEU A 86 11.89 17.33 7.44
C LEU A 86 11.21 17.35 6.07
N ALA A 87 10.12 16.59 5.90
CA ALA A 87 9.36 16.57 4.65
C ALA A 87 8.78 17.95 4.32
N LYS A 88 8.23 18.65 5.32
CA LYS A 88 7.73 20.02 5.17
C LYS A 88 8.85 20.99 4.80
N TYR A 89 9.99 20.90 5.47
CA TYR A 89 11.15 21.76 5.17
C TYR A 89 11.64 21.56 3.73
N ALA A 90 11.63 20.31 3.23
CA ALA A 90 11.97 19.99 1.84
C ALA A 90 10.88 20.42 0.82
N GLY A 91 9.74 20.96 1.27
CA GLY A 91 8.65 21.41 0.41
C GLY A 91 7.69 20.31 -0.04
N MET A 92 7.79 19.10 0.56
CA MET A 92 6.90 17.99 0.25
C MET A 92 5.49 18.24 0.75
N LYS A 93 4.50 17.77 0.01
CA LYS A 93 3.07 18.01 0.26
C LYS A 93 2.38 16.85 0.93
N TYR A 94 2.93 15.65 0.82
CA TYR A 94 2.40 14.43 1.44
C TYR A 94 3.52 13.44 1.74
N ILE A 95 3.22 12.49 2.63
CA ILE A 95 4.07 11.34 2.94
C ILE A 95 3.23 10.09 2.69
N THR A 96 3.80 9.12 1.98
CA THR A 96 3.27 7.77 1.85
C THR A 96 4.22 6.81 2.53
N ILE A 97 3.70 5.97 3.42
CA ILE A 97 4.48 4.92 4.09
C ILE A 97 3.86 3.56 3.79
N THR A 98 4.69 2.54 3.62
CA THR A 98 4.22 1.16 3.54
C THR A 98 3.80 0.69 4.93
N SER A 99 2.50 0.60 5.19
CA SER A 99 1.97 0.02 6.43
C SER A 99 2.06 -1.50 6.44
N ARG A 100 2.14 -2.12 5.26
CA ARG A 100 2.37 -3.55 5.02
C ARG A 100 3.00 -3.74 3.66
N HIS A 101 3.96 -4.63 3.54
CA HIS A 101 4.59 -4.97 2.28
C HIS A 101 4.38 -6.46 1.93
N HIS A 102 5.05 -6.97 0.86
CA HIS A 102 4.90 -8.37 0.40
C HIS A 102 5.37 -9.42 1.42
N ASP A 103 6.24 -9.06 2.36
CA ASP A 103 6.66 -9.93 3.46
C ASP A 103 5.56 -10.20 4.49
N GLY A 104 4.42 -9.50 4.39
CA GLY A 104 3.28 -9.65 5.27
C GLY A 104 3.40 -8.93 6.61
N PHE A 105 4.58 -8.40 6.97
CA PHE A 105 4.78 -7.65 8.19
C PHE A 105 4.03 -6.30 8.14
N ALA A 106 3.28 -5.99 9.20
CA ALA A 106 2.59 -4.73 9.38
C ALA A 106 3.30 -3.89 10.44
N THR A 107 3.61 -2.63 10.10
CA THR A 107 4.25 -1.65 11.00
C THR A 107 3.25 -0.88 11.82
#